data_5f68264b28b86870c0b1c63a327155aa
#
_entry.id   5f68264b28b86870c0b1c63a327155aa
#
_cell.length_a   1.000
_cell.length_b   1.000
_cell.length_c   1.000
_cell.angle_alpha   90.00
_cell.angle_beta   90.00
_cell.angle_gamma   90.00
#
_symmetry.space_group_name_H-M   'P 1'
#
loop_
_entity.id
_entity.type
_entity.pdbx_description
1 polymer ?
#
loop_
_entity_poly.entity_id
_entity_poly.type
_entity_poly.pdbx_seq_one_letter_code
_entity_poly.pdbx_strand_id
1 'polypeptide(L)'
;MKRIYCAFFLFLFCSTFLAQKISEKLDKEVRELLSSPEMYAANLSFYVSDEQDNFIYEYNGNKGFSTASTQKIFTAAAALDILGENFRYKTKVSHSGKINDGNLEGDLFLMSEGDPTLGSWRYSGYKPEDFRMKFIQAVKSAGIKKISGDLIIDDSYFDFQNIPGGWPWNDIGNYYGAGTWGVNWRENQFDMNIQGGSSLGSPTRIINFSHQLQGVKWVNGTHSAEKNSGDKSIIYTAPHSEVAYINGTLPMGKTSTVSGSVPNPPKQLAAEIKQWFQESGIEFNGNMLTASQELIEKGEYTPHKGNVILEYESPEMRQIIYWFMKKSVNLYGETLLKTIGKVKNGNASYSSGIKALQDFWKEKGIRTAMINFADGSGLSPQNYASARAEVQALIWARKQEWFPVFEESFPSYNGMKIKSGTIKDAKAYAGYHTTKTGERYVFAVIVNNYHGKNVNEKLFKLLNILK
;
A
#
# COMPACT_ATOMS: atom_id res chain seq x y z
N MET A 1 28.73 43.27 23.47
CA MET A 1 29.26 42.09 22.75
C MET A 1 29.66 40.92 23.67
N LYS A 2 30.37 41.09 24.77
CA LYS A 2 30.78 39.97 25.66
C LYS A 2 29.65 39.13 26.30
N ARG A 3 28.48 39.72 26.57
CA ARG A 3 27.33 38.97 27.17
C ARG A 3 26.58 38.05 26.18
N ILE A 4 26.64 38.35 24.89
CA ILE A 4 26.00 37.51 23.84
C ILE A 4 26.84 36.24 23.58
N TYR A 5 28.18 36.33 23.64
CA TYR A 5 29.04 35.17 23.49
C TYR A 5 28.95 34.15 24.64
N CYS A 6 28.74 34.63 25.89
CA CYS A 6 28.55 33.74 27.05
C CYS A 6 27.21 32.95 26.96
N ALA A 7 26.13 33.61 26.53
CA ALA A 7 24.81 32.92 26.38
C ALA A 7 24.85 31.86 25.27
N PHE A 8 25.55 32.13 24.17
CA PHE A 8 25.70 31.18 23.05
C PHE A 8 26.57 29.97 23.45
N PHE A 9 27.63 30.19 24.22
CA PHE A 9 28.49 29.13 24.75
C PHE A 9 27.79 28.26 25.81
N LEU A 10 26.96 28.86 26.69
CA LEU A 10 26.16 28.11 27.67
C LEU A 10 25.09 27.25 26.99
N PHE A 11 24.46 27.73 25.92
CA PHE A 11 23.45 26.99 25.18
C PHE A 11 24.04 25.76 24.44
N LEU A 12 25.21 25.93 23.83
CA LEU A 12 25.96 24.84 23.19
C LEU A 12 26.42 23.77 24.22
N PHE A 13 26.86 24.19 25.41
CA PHE A 13 27.28 23.25 26.45
C PHE A 13 26.10 22.48 27.07
N CYS A 14 24.94 23.11 27.24
CA CYS A 14 23.73 22.43 27.70
C CYS A 14 23.20 21.40 26.69
N SER A 15 23.21 21.72 25.39
CA SER A 15 22.72 20.80 24.37
C SER A 15 23.59 19.57 24.17
N THR A 16 24.93 19.73 24.25
CA THR A 16 25.85 18.59 24.18
C THR A 16 25.76 17.68 25.39
N PHE A 17 25.58 18.24 26.59
CA PHE A 17 25.42 17.48 27.83
C PHE A 17 24.11 16.68 27.86
N LEU A 18 23.02 17.24 27.33
CA LEU A 18 21.73 16.58 27.22
C LEU A 18 21.77 15.43 26.20
N ALA A 19 22.36 15.66 25.03
CA ALA A 19 22.54 14.63 23.99
C ALA A 19 23.40 13.46 24.51
N GLN A 20 24.48 13.74 25.23
CA GLN A 20 25.33 12.70 25.85
C GLN A 20 24.53 11.87 26.86
N LYS A 21 23.74 12.49 27.73
CA LYS A 21 22.90 11.80 28.72
C LYS A 21 21.80 10.92 28.07
N ILE A 22 21.24 11.34 26.93
CA ILE A 22 20.27 10.56 26.18
C ILE A 22 20.96 9.38 25.51
N SER A 23 22.12 9.59 24.87
CA SER A 23 22.92 8.55 24.24
C SER A 23 23.28 7.42 25.21
N GLU A 24 23.74 7.76 26.45
CA GLU A 24 24.05 6.78 27.49
C GLU A 24 22.82 5.95 27.92
N LYS A 25 21.65 6.59 28.03
CA LYS A 25 20.40 5.88 28.35
C LYS A 25 19.97 4.95 27.23
N LEU A 26 20.08 5.39 25.98
CA LEU A 26 19.79 4.58 24.80
C LEU A 26 20.71 3.38 24.70
N ASP A 27 22.02 3.56 24.92
CA ASP A 27 23.00 2.49 24.91
C ASP A 27 22.70 1.43 25.98
N LYS A 28 22.37 1.87 27.21
CA LYS A 28 21.95 0.96 28.28
C LYS A 28 20.71 0.15 27.88
N GLU A 29 19.65 0.79 27.38
CA GLU A 29 18.42 0.12 27.01
C GLU A 29 18.59 -0.83 25.81
N VAL A 30 19.44 -0.46 24.84
CA VAL A 30 19.80 -1.34 23.72
C VAL A 30 20.51 -2.61 24.23
N ARG A 31 21.46 -2.50 25.17
CA ARG A 31 22.11 -3.65 25.78
C ARG A 31 21.13 -4.54 26.55
N GLU A 32 20.20 -3.94 27.31
CA GLU A 32 19.15 -4.66 28.01
C GLU A 32 18.22 -5.39 27.02
N LEU A 33 17.81 -4.72 25.93
CA LEU A 33 17.02 -5.32 24.86
C LEU A 33 17.72 -6.53 24.26
N LEU A 34 18.99 -6.37 23.84
CA LEU A 34 19.77 -7.43 23.19
C LEU A 34 20.10 -8.62 24.13
N SER A 35 20.13 -8.41 25.44
CA SER A 35 20.33 -9.48 26.40
C SER A 35 19.08 -10.33 26.64
N SER A 36 17.94 -9.91 26.14
CA SER A 36 16.69 -10.65 26.35
C SER A 36 16.61 -11.91 25.48
N PRO A 37 15.98 -13.01 25.97
CA PRO A 37 15.94 -14.27 25.24
C PRO A 37 15.32 -14.16 23.84
N GLU A 38 14.36 -13.27 23.65
CA GLU A 38 13.70 -13.05 22.37
C GLU A 38 14.61 -12.44 21.31
N MET A 39 15.73 -11.81 21.74
CA MET A 39 16.70 -11.16 20.88
C MET A 39 17.96 -11.99 20.63
N TYR A 40 18.04 -13.22 21.10
CA TYR A 40 19.23 -14.08 20.99
C TYR A 40 19.75 -14.25 19.56
N ALA A 41 18.86 -14.44 18.59
CA ALA A 41 19.18 -14.56 17.17
C ALA A 41 18.82 -13.30 16.36
N ALA A 42 18.33 -12.25 17.04
CA ALA A 42 17.82 -11.06 16.36
C ALA A 42 18.93 -10.14 15.88
N ASN A 43 18.61 -9.44 14.80
CA ASN A 43 19.42 -8.33 14.30
C ASN A 43 18.69 -7.01 14.58
N LEU A 44 19.41 -6.03 15.10
CA LEU A 44 18.92 -4.69 15.40
C LEU A 44 19.70 -3.63 14.63
N SER A 45 19.00 -2.70 13.99
CA SER A 45 19.52 -1.43 13.48
C SER A 45 18.72 -0.31 14.12
N PHE A 46 19.40 0.64 14.73
CA PHE A 46 18.79 1.79 15.38
C PHE A 46 19.60 3.05 15.11
N TYR A 47 18.93 4.13 14.76
CA TYR A 47 19.57 5.43 14.51
C TYR A 47 18.67 6.55 15.01
N VAL A 48 19.26 7.53 15.69
CA VAL A 48 18.59 8.71 16.25
C VAL A 48 19.41 9.95 15.93
N SER A 49 18.75 10.97 15.40
CA SER A 49 19.28 12.32 15.25
C SER A 49 18.26 13.36 15.77
N ASP A 50 18.69 14.62 15.87
CA ASP A 50 17.77 15.73 15.95
C ASP A 50 17.22 16.11 14.55
N GLU A 51 16.37 17.13 14.51
CA GLU A 51 15.76 17.59 13.24
C GLU A 51 16.72 18.34 12.30
N GLN A 52 17.90 18.71 12.78
CA GLN A 52 18.99 19.35 12.02
C GLN A 52 20.01 18.32 11.49
N ASP A 53 19.75 17.01 11.68
CA ASP A 53 20.67 15.91 11.35
C ASP A 53 21.90 15.81 12.26
N ASN A 54 21.88 16.42 13.45
CA ASN A 54 22.93 16.20 14.42
C ASN A 54 22.77 14.80 15.03
N PHE A 55 23.85 14.04 14.98
CA PHE A 55 23.92 12.68 15.50
C PHE A 55 23.68 12.64 17.02
N ILE A 56 22.87 11.69 17.48
CA ILE A 56 22.61 11.45 18.90
C ILE A 56 23.02 10.02 19.29
N TYR A 57 22.55 9.00 18.57
CA TYR A 57 22.84 7.60 18.90
C TYR A 57 22.71 6.69 17.69
N GLU A 58 23.57 5.64 17.62
CA GLU A 58 23.36 4.54 16.69
C GLU A 58 23.77 3.18 17.27
N TYR A 59 23.08 2.15 16.83
CA TYR A 59 23.47 0.76 16.95
C TYR A 59 23.26 0.07 15.61
N ASN A 60 24.34 -0.36 14.94
CA ASN A 60 24.29 -0.91 13.58
C ASN A 60 23.55 0.01 12.58
N GLY A 61 23.60 1.32 12.75
CA GLY A 61 22.79 2.29 11.99
C GLY A 61 22.91 2.19 10.47
N ASN A 62 24.05 1.69 9.96
CA ASN A 62 24.32 1.50 8.53
C ASN A 62 23.98 0.08 8.02
N LYS A 63 23.58 -0.86 8.89
CA LYS A 63 23.23 -2.22 8.47
C LYS A 63 21.80 -2.26 7.95
N GLY A 64 21.62 -2.83 6.74
CA GLY A 64 20.32 -2.99 6.12
C GLY A 64 19.61 -4.23 6.65
N PHE A 65 18.36 -4.06 7.06
CA PHE A 65 17.45 -5.12 7.47
C PHE A 65 16.09 -4.93 6.81
N SER A 66 15.28 -5.99 6.78
CA SER A 66 13.92 -5.90 6.23
C SER A 66 13.10 -4.90 7.03
N THR A 67 12.63 -3.86 6.33
CA THR A 67 11.92 -2.71 6.89
C THR A 67 10.43 -2.95 7.06
N ALA A 68 9.90 -3.96 6.37
CA ALA A 68 8.47 -4.08 6.20
C ALA A 68 7.86 -2.72 5.76
N SER A 69 6.71 -2.34 6.29
CA SER A 69 5.98 -1.14 5.85
C SER A 69 6.61 0.21 6.23
N THR A 70 7.76 0.28 6.94
CA THR A 70 8.47 1.55 7.08
C THR A 70 9.12 1.99 5.77
N GLN A 71 9.35 1.06 4.82
CA GLN A 71 9.73 1.38 3.44
C GLN A 71 8.77 2.37 2.76
N LYS A 72 7.49 2.39 3.16
CA LYS A 72 6.50 3.34 2.62
C LYS A 72 6.92 4.80 2.78
N ILE A 73 7.81 5.11 3.73
CA ILE A 73 8.42 6.44 3.90
C ILE A 73 9.13 6.86 2.62
N PHE A 74 9.93 5.98 2.03
CA PHE A 74 10.67 6.26 0.79
C PHE A 74 9.72 6.44 -0.40
N THR A 75 8.75 5.56 -0.55
CA THR A 75 7.80 5.60 -1.67
C THR A 75 6.87 6.82 -1.57
N ALA A 76 6.36 7.14 -0.37
CA ALA A 76 5.46 8.28 -0.17
C ALA A 76 6.15 9.62 -0.42
N ALA A 77 7.36 9.80 0.12
CA ALA A 77 8.13 11.02 -0.07
C ALA A 77 8.54 11.23 -1.55
N ALA A 78 8.98 10.16 -2.22
CA ALA A 78 9.30 10.22 -3.64
C ALA A 78 8.07 10.52 -4.50
N ALA A 79 6.90 9.94 -4.17
CA ALA A 79 5.65 10.22 -4.89
C ALA A 79 5.23 11.69 -4.75
N LEU A 80 5.29 12.25 -3.54
CA LEU A 80 4.97 13.67 -3.31
C LEU A 80 5.92 14.60 -4.07
N ASP A 81 7.22 14.28 -4.12
CA ASP A 81 8.22 15.11 -4.81
C ASP A 81 8.12 15.02 -6.34
N ILE A 82 7.90 13.82 -6.88
CA ILE A 82 7.91 13.58 -8.33
C ILE A 82 6.56 13.90 -8.97
N LEU A 83 5.45 13.53 -8.33
CA LEU A 83 4.11 13.68 -8.89
C LEU A 83 3.42 14.96 -8.40
N GLY A 84 3.77 15.44 -7.21
CA GLY A 84 3.12 16.57 -6.55
C GLY A 84 1.88 16.17 -5.75
N GLU A 85 1.57 16.94 -4.71
CA GLU A 85 0.48 16.66 -3.77
C GLU A 85 -0.93 16.78 -4.39
N ASN A 86 -1.06 17.48 -5.52
CA ASN A 86 -2.31 17.70 -6.24
C ASN A 86 -2.51 16.75 -7.43
N PHE A 87 -1.56 15.84 -7.69
CA PHE A 87 -1.67 14.85 -8.76
C PHE A 87 -2.95 14.02 -8.61
N ARG A 88 -3.60 13.71 -9.73
CA ARG A 88 -4.79 12.84 -9.82
C ARG A 88 -4.62 11.84 -10.94
N TYR A 89 -4.99 10.60 -10.69
CA TYR A 89 -5.15 9.58 -11.73
C TYR A 89 -6.39 9.86 -12.54
N LYS A 90 -6.37 9.50 -13.82
CA LYS A 90 -7.52 9.65 -14.72
C LYS A 90 -8.05 8.29 -15.15
N THR A 91 -9.37 8.18 -15.14
CA THR A 91 -10.11 7.06 -15.72
C THR A 91 -11.02 7.61 -16.79
N LYS A 92 -10.96 7.05 -18.02
CA LYS A 92 -11.73 7.50 -19.17
C LYS A 92 -12.70 6.43 -19.61
N VAL A 93 -13.92 6.85 -19.96
CA VAL A 93 -14.87 6.03 -20.69
C VAL A 93 -15.03 6.62 -22.08
N SER A 94 -14.88 5.80 -23.11
CA SER A 94 -14.97 6.21 -24.51
C SER A 94 -15.68 5.14 -25.34
N HIS A 95 -16.09 5.49 -26.54
CA HIS A 95 -16.68 4.54 -27.49
C HIS A 95 -16.07 4.65 -28.87
N SER A 96 -16.04 3.54 -29.61
CA SER A 96 -15.82 3.52 -31.06
C SER A 96 -17.17 3.60 -31.80
N GLY A 97 -17.10 3.73 -33.14
CA GLY A 97 -18.29 3.67 -33.99
C GLY A 97 -19.25 4.85 -33.85
N LYS A 98 -20.48 4.69 -34.34
CA LYS A 98 -21.52 5.72 -34.39
C LYS A 98 -22.69 5.37 -33.45
N ILE A 99 -23.37 6.38 -32.99
CA ILE A 99 -24.60 6.24 -32.21
C ILE A 99 -25.78 6.60 -33.15
N ASN A 100 -26.59 5.61 -33.53
CA ASN A 100 -27.73 5.75 -34.40
C ASN A 100 -29.00 5.35 -33.63
N ASP A 101 -29.96 6.26 -33.48
CA ASP A 101 -31.25 6.04 -32.79
C ASP A 101 -31.08 5.41 -31.37
N GLY A 102 -30.01 5.78 -30.69
CA GLY A 102 -29.67 5.26 -29.36
C GLY A 102 -28.90 3.94 -29.36
N ASN A 103 -28.60 3.38 -30.51
CA ASN A 103 -27.74 2.20 -30.65
C ASN A 103 -26.30 2.62 -30.93
N LEU A 104 -25.38 2.23 -30.08
CA LEU A 104 -23.93 2.32 -30.33
C LEU A 104 -23.51 1.15 -31.23
N GLU A 105 -23.22 1.45 -32.49
CA GLU A 105 -22.65 0.51 -33.47
C GLU A 105 -21.12 0.49 -33.34
N GLY A 106 -20.65 0.02 -32.19
CA GLY A 106 -19.22 -0.02 -31.81
C GLY A 106 -19.08 -0.47 -30.37
N ASP A 107 -17.85 -0.40 -29.88
CA ASP A 107 -17.46 -0.87 -28.56
C ASP A 107 -17.45 0.28 -27.54
N LEU A 108 -17.64 -0.08 -26.27
CA LEU A 108 -17.45 0.80 -25.14
C LEU A 108 -16.14 0.43 -24.38
N PHE A 109 -15.30 1.43 -24.13
CA PHE A 109 -14.01 1.27 -23.47
C PHE A 109 -14.00 1.95 -22.12
N LEU A 110 -13.36 1.31 -21.14
CA LEU A 110 -12.93 1.94 -19.89
C LEU A 110 -11.43 1.76 -19.75
N MET A 111 -10.68 2.83 -19.67
CA MET A 111 -9.22 2.85 -19.44
C MET A 111 -8.92 3.65 -18.18
N SER A 112 -8.02 3.17 -17.33
CA SER A 112 -7.53 3.90 -16.17
C SER A 112 -5.99 4.00 -16.18
N GLU A 113 -5.47 5.08 -15.61
CA GLU A 113 -4.02 5.27 -15.41
C GLU A 113 -3.49 4.52 -14.17
N GLY A 114 -4.19 3.45 -13.77
CA GLY A 114 -3.83 2.66 -12.61
C GLY A 114 -4.40 3.19 -11.29
N ASP A 115 -5.43 4.05 -11.32
CA ASP A 115 -6.05 4.62 -10.11
C ASP A 115 -6.33 3.55 -9.05
N PRO A 116 -5.63 3.53 -7.89
CA PRO A 116 -5.85 2.54 -6.86
C PRO A 116 -7.09 2.83 -6.00
N THR A 117 -7.73 3.97 -6.24
CA THR A 117 -8.85 4.47 -5.44
C THR A 117 -10.19 4.34 -6.15
N LEU A 118 -10.22 3.81 -7.38
CA LEU A 118 -11.45 3.66 -8.15
C LEU A 118 -12.43 2.72 -7.41
N GLY A 119 -13.56 3.28 -6.98
CA GLY A 119 -14.54 2.56 -6.16
C GLY A 119 -14.08 2.25 -4.73
N SER A 120 -13.13 3.03 -4.19
CA SER A 120 -12.68 2.85 -2.81
C SER A 120 -13.70 3.42 -1.81
N TRP A 121 -14.01 2.64 -0.78
CA TRP A 121 -14.89 3.06 0.33
C TRP A 121 -14.27 4.11 1.25
N ARG A 122 -12.98 4.38 1.13
CA ARG A 122 -12.24 5.31 2.01
C ARG A 122 -12.53 6.77 1.73
N TYR A 123 -12.98 7.08 0.51
CA TYR A 123 -13.14 8.45 0.06
C TYR A 123 -14.63 8.77 -0.19
N SER A 124 -15.13 9.81 0.45
CA SER A 124 -16.47 10.32 0.18
C SER A 124 -16.55 10.84 -1.26
N GLY A 125 -17.58 10.45 -2.00
CA GLY A 125 -17.77 10.83 -3.42
C GLY A 125 -17.00 9.96 -4.43
N TYR A 126 -16.29 8.90 -3.95
CA TYR A 126 -15.51 7.98 -4.80
C TYR A 126 -15.86 6.51 -4.59
N LYS A 127 -16.92 6.23 -3.84
CA LYS A 127 -17.40 4.87 -3.59
C LYS A 127 -17.86 4.19 -4.88
N PRO A 128 -18.04 2.87 -4.90
CA PRO A 128 -18.52 2.15 -6.08
C PRO A 128 -19.81 2.73 -6.66
N GLU A 129 -20.75 3.12 -5.79
CA GLU A 129 -22.05 3.70 -6.17
C GLU A 129 -21.88 5.09 -6.81
N ASP A 130 -20.92 5.90 -6.34
CA ASP A 130 -20.62 7.22 -6.88
C ASP A 130 -20.05 7.11 -8.31
N PHE A 131 -19.11 6.17 -8.52
CA PHE A 131 -18.57 5.90 -9.86
C PHE A 131 -19.64 5.34 -10.80
N ARG A 132 -20.42 4.35 -10.36
CA ARG A 132 -21.53 3.77 -11.11
C ARG A 132 -22.50 4.85 -11.60
N MET A 133 -22.91 5.76 -10.72
CA MET A 133 -23.87 6.83 -11.06
C MET A 133 -23.31 7.71 -12.17
N LYS A 134 -22.06 8.16 -12.06
CA LYS A 134 -21.40 9.00 -13.08
C LYS A 134 -21.21 8.25 -14.39
N PHE A 135 -20.82 6.99 -14.34
CA PHE A 135 -20.62 6.13 -15.51
C PHE A 135 -21.94 5.96 -16.30
N ILE A 136 -23.01 5.55 -15.62
CA ILE A 136 -24.32 5.35 -16.26
C ILE A 136 -24.90 6.67 -16.78
N GLN A 137 -24.73 7.76 -16.04
CA GLN A 137 -25.14 9.09 -16.51
C GLN A 137 -24.40 9.48 -17.79
N ALA A 138 -23.08 9.24 -17.87
CA ALA A 138 -22.29 9.56 -19.07
C ALA A 138 -22.76 8.74 -20.29
N VAL A 139 -22.98 7.44 -20.12
CA VAL A 139 -23.50 6.56 -21.19
C VAL A 139 -24.87 7.05 -21.69
N LYS A 140 -25.78 7.38 -20.76
CA LYS A 140 -27.11 7.91 -21.13
C LYS A 140 -27.06 9.30 -21.76
N SER A 141 -26.20 10.18 -21.28
CA SER A 141 -26.02 11.53 -21.82
C SER A 141 -25.40 11.53 -23.22
N ALA A 142 -24.61 10.51 -23.57
CA ALA A 142 -24.14 10.26 -24.93
C ALA A 142 -25.25 9.75 -25.87
N GLY A 143 -26.49 9.53 -25.35
CA GLY A 143 -27.62 9.03 -26.12
C GLY A 143 -27.63 7.50 -26.29
N ILE A 144 -26.77 6.76 -25.58
CA ILE A 144 -26.66 5.31 -25.73
C ILE A 144 -27.74 4.61 -24.90
N LYS A 145 -28.60 3.84 -25.57
CA LYS A 145 -29.65 2.98 -25.00
C LYS A 145 -29.34 1.50 -25.24
N LYS A 146 -28.53 1.21 -26.26
CA LYS A 146 -28.10 -0.11 -26.66
C LYS A 146 -26.61 -0.08 -27.08
N ILE A 147 -25.88 -1.14 -26.81
CA ILE A 147 -24.50 -1.33 -27.23
C ILE A 147 -24.45 -2.63 -28.03
N SER A 148 -24.10 -2.53 -29.33
CA SER A 148 -24.02 -3.67 -30.24
C SER A 148 -22.64 -4.33 -30.30
N GLY A 149 -21.60 -3.61 -29.88
CA GLY A 149 -20.24 -4.12 -29.75
C GLY A 149 -19.92 -4.61 -28.35
N ASP A 150 -18.65 -4.68 -28.02
CA ASP A 150 -18.12 -5.23 -26.77
C ASP A 150 -17.89 -4.17 -25.70
N LEU A 151 -17.80 -4.59 -24.44
CA LEU A 151 -17.29 -3.79 -23.31
C LEU A 151 -15.84 -4.20 -23.06
N ILE A 152 -14.91 -3.28 -23.25
CA ILE A 152 -13.47 -3.50 -23.12
C ILE A 152 -12.92 -2.72 -21.96
N ILE A 153 -12.37 -3.40 -20.97
CA ILE A 153 -11.63 -2.79 -19.86
C ILE A 153 -10.16 -2.80 -20.25
N ASP A 154 -9.65 -1.62 -20.60
CA ASP A 154 -8.26 -1.43 -21.01
C ASP A 154 -7.37 -1.23 -19.77
N ASP A 155 -6.77 -2.31 -19.30
CA ASP A 155 -5.82 -2.35 -18.19
C ASP A 155 -4.35 -2.33 -18.63
N SER A 156 -4.07 -1.93 -19.89
CA SER A 156 -2.72 -1.92 -20.48
C SER A 156 -1.82 -0.75 -20.03
N TYR A 157 -2.32 0.17 -19.21
CA TYR A 157 -1.53 1.31 -18.74
C TYR A 157 -0.30 0.88 -17.91
N PHE A 158 -0.44 -0.15 -17.09
CA PHE A 158 0.66 -0.85 -16.43
C PHE A 158 1.06 -2.09 -17.23
N ASP A 159 2.29 -2.56 -16.99
CA ASP A 159 2.69 -3.84 -17.53
C ASP A 159 1.89 -5.02 -16.91
N PHE A 160 2.00 -6.18 -17.53
CA PHE A 160 1.25 -7.37 -17.16
C PHE A 160 1.65 -7.98 -15.80
N GLN A 161 2.75 -7.56 -15.20
CA GLN A 161 3.19 -8.05 -13.91
C GLN A 161 2.40 -7.36 -12.77
N ASN A 162 1.35 -8.01 -12.27
CA ASN A 162 0.47 -7.45 -11.24
C ASN A 162 1.05 -7.55 -9.82
N ILE A 163 1.86 -8.58 -9.56
CA ILE A 163 2.50 -8.87 -8.27
C ILE A 163 4.01 -8.68 -8.42
N PRO A 164 4.69 -7.95 -7.54
CA PRO A 164 6.14 -7.85 -7.57
C PRO A 164 6.81 -9.18 -7.25
N GLY A 165 8.02 -9.39 -7.74
CA GLY A 165 8.82 -10.53 -7.36
C GLY A 165 9.11 -10.56 -5.86
N GLY A 166 9.19 -11.76 -5.27
CA GLY A 166 9.57 -11.95 -3.87
C GLY A 166 8.44 -11.80 -2.85
N TRP A 167 7.20 -11.62 -3.25
CA TRP A 167 6.08 -11.75 -2.31
C TRP A 167 5.84 -13.23 -1.97
N PRO A 168 5.70 -13.57 -0.68
CA PRO A 168 5.36 -14.91 -0.25
C PRO A 168 4.00 -15.36 -0.80
N TRP A 169 3.90 -16.61 -1.23
CA TRP A 169 2.65 -17.18 -1.78
C TRP A 169 1.46 -17.06 -0.82
N ASN A 170 1.70 -17.18 0.49
CA ASN A 170 0.69 -17.07 1.53
C ASN A 170 0.21 -15.62 1.79
N ASP A 171 0.83 -14.62 1.16
CA ASP A 171 0.41 -13.22 1.29
C ASP A 171 -0.50 -12.79 0.13
N ILE A 172 -0.26 -13.30 -1.08
CA ILE A 172 -0.85 -12.84 -2.33
C ILE A 172 -2.39 -12.91 -2.35
N GLY A 173 -2.97 -13.95 -1.78
CA GLY A 173 -4.43 -14.15 -1.75
C GLY A 173 -5.16 -13.30 -0.70
N ASN A 174 -4.46 -12.69 0.24
CA ASN A 174 -5.06 -11.86 1.29
C ASN A 174 -5.14 -10.38 0.84
N TYR A 175 -6.02 -9.60 1.47
CA TYR A 175 -6.25 -8.20 1.06
C TYR A 175 -4.98 -7.35 1.01
N TYR A 176 -4.03 -7.60 1.90
CA TYR A 176 -2.75 -6.89 1.93
C TYR A 176 -1.75 -7.35 0.86
N GLY A 177 -2.02 -8.46 0.19
CA GLY A 177 -1.28 -8.99 -0.96
C GLY A 177 -1.95 -8.69 -2.31
N ALA A 178 -2.95 -7.81 -2.33
CA ALA A 178 -3.59 -7.39 -3.57
C ALA A 178 -2.58 -6.67 -4.48
N GLY A 179 -2.39 -7.23 -5.68
CA GLY A 179 -1.53 -6.65 -6.70
C GLY A 179 -2.14 -5.42 -7.36
N THR A 180 -1.31 -4.65 -8.07
CA THR A 180 -1.76 -3.46 -8.80
C THR A 180 -1.96 -3.73 -10.29
N TRP A 181 -2.99 -3.15 -10.87
CA TRP A 181 -3.43 -3.32 -12.25
C TRP A 181 -3.54 -1.96 -12.96
N GLY A 182 -3.55 -1.94 -14.26
CA GLY A 182 -3.87 -0.74 -15.02
C GLY A 182 -5.28 -0.22 -14.71
N VAL A 183 -6.21 -1.14 -14.37
CA VAL A 183 -7.53 -0.82 -13.82
C VAL A 183 -7.69 -1.54 -12.48
N ASN A 184 -7.63 -0.81 -11.39
CA ASN A 184 -7.97 -1.31 -10.06
C ASN A 184 -9.45 -1.03 -9.79
N TRP A 185 -10.08 -1.87 -8.94
CA TRP A 185 -11.47 -1.71 -8.54
C TRP A 185 -11.69 -2.14 -7.10
N ARG A 186 -12.35 -1.29 -6.28
CA ARG A 186 -12.62 -1.58 -4.85
C ARG A 186 -11.35 -1.94 -4.06
N GLU A 187 -10.25 -1.21 -4.30
CA GLU A 187 -8.91 -1.54 -3.75
C GLU A 187 -8.47 -2.99 -4.00
N ASN A 188 -9.00 -3.62 -5.04
CA ASN A 188 -8.78 -5.04 -5.38
C ASN A 188 -9.05 -5.98 -4.21
N GLN A 189 -9.98 -5.61 -3.32
CA GLN A 189 -10.32 -6.33 -2.09
C GLN A 189 -11.77 -6.80 -2.12
N PHE A 190 -12.01 -7.96 -1.53
CA PHE A 190 -13.33 -8.45 -1.13
C PHE A 190 -13.31 -8.89 0.33
N ASP A 191 -14.49 -8.95 0.94
CA ASP A 191 -14.70 -9.54 2.25
C ASP A 191 -15.56 -10.81 2.11
N MET A 192 -15.20 -11.84 2.87
CA MET A 192 -15.89 -13.13 2.93
C MET A 192 -16.31 -13.40 4.36
N ASN A 193 -17.59 -13.65 4.59
CA ASN A 193 -18.10 -14.05 5.89
C ASN A 193 -18.12 -15.57 6.00
N ILE A 194 -17.48 -16.11 7.04
CA ILE A 194 -17.36 -17.55 7.28
C ILE A 194 -17.88 -17.88 8.68
N GLN A 195 -18.84 -18.79 8.74
CA GLN A 195 -19.40 -19.30 9.98
C GLN A 195 -18.54 -20.43 10.54
N GLY A 196 -18.03 -20.26 11.74
CA GLY A 196 -17.40 -21.34 12.52
C GLY A 196 -18.41 -22.39 12.93
N GLY A 197 -18.02 -23.65 12.88
CA GLY A 197 -18.85 -24.77 13.33
C GLY A 197 -19.04 -24.83 14.86
N SER A 198 -19.83 -25.77 15.33
CA SER A 198 -20.26 -25.83 16.73
C SER A 198 -19.23 -26.43 17.69
N SER A 199 -18.23 -27.15 17.19
CA SER A 199 -17.22 -27.84 17.99
C SER A 199 -15.82 -27.62 17.44
N LEU A 200 -14.81 -27.83 18.30
CA LEU A 200 -13.40 -27.77 17.92
C LEU A 200 -13.10 -28.76 16.78
N GLY A 201 -12.38 -28.31 15.77
CA GLY A 201 -12.01 -29.11 14.60
C GLY A 201 -13.12 -29.30 13.55
N SER A 202 -14.37 -28.87 13.82
CA SER A 202 -15.46 -29.00 12.85
C SER A 202 -15.22 -28.09 11.63
N PRO A 203 -15.68 -28.49 10.41
CA PRO A 203 -15.61 -27.64 9.23
C PRO A 203 -16.37 -26.34 9.42
N THR A 204 -15.90 -25.29 8.76
CA THR A 204 -16.58 -24.01 8.70
C THR A 204 -17.41 -23.89 7.41
N ARG A 205 -18.21 -22.84 7.28
CA ARG A 205 -19.05 -22.62 6.10
C ARG A 205 -18.95 -21.17 5.63
N ILE A 206 -18.60 -20.95 4.36
CA ILE A 206 -18.71 -19.65 3.70
C ILE A 206 -20.19 -19.28 3.60
N ILE A 207 -20.55 -18.10 4.12
CA ILE A 207 -21.92 -17.59 4.14
C ILE A 207 -22.21 -16.73 2.92
N ASN A 208 -21.39 -15.69 2.73
CA ASN A 208 -21.51 -14.73 1.65
C ASN A 208 -20.19 -13.97 1.43
N PHE A 209 -20.19 -13.18 0.37
CA PHE A 209 -19.12 -12.23 0.02
C PHE A 209 -19.69 -10.81 0.02
N SER A 210 -18.84 -9.80 0.21
CA SER A 210 -19.21 -8.38 0.12
C SER A 210 -19.76 -8.00 -1.26
N HIS A 211 -19.28 -8.69 -2.30
CA HIS A 211 -19.75 -8.65 -3.67
C HIS A 211 -19.45 -9.97 -4.36
N GLN A 212 -20.23 -10.35 -5.35
CA GLN A 212 -20.04 -11.61 -6.06
C GLN A 212 -18.74 -11.57 -6.89
N LEU A 213 -17.83 -12.48 -6.59
CA LEU A 213 -16.58 -12.62 -7.38
C LEU A 213 -16.83 -13.38 -8.67
N GLN A 214 -16.43 -12.79 -9.78
CA GLN A 214 -16.67 -13.33 -11.11
C GLN A 214 -15.66 -14.42 -11.48
N GLY A 215 -16.18 -15.59 -11.87
CA GLY A 215 -15.37 -16.69 -12.40
C GLY A 215 -14.46 -17.39 -11.41
N VAL A 216 -14.64 -17.18 -10.09
CA VAL A 216 -13.79 -17.79 -9.06
C VAL A 216 -14.52 -18.92 -8.35
N LYS A 217 -13.94 -20.14 -8.39
CA LYS A 217 -14.41 -21.30 -7.63
C LYS A 217 -13.67 -21.39 -6.31
N TRP A 218 -14.41 -21.52 -5.21
CA TRP A 218 -13.88 -21.54 -3.85
C TRP A 218 -13.80 -22.93 -3.26
N VAL A 219 -12.65 -23.25 -2.67
CA VAL A 219 -12.44 -24.44 -1.85
C VAL A 219 -12.22 -23.99 -0.42
N ASN A 220 -13.12 -24.41 0.47
CA ASN A 220 -13.03 -24.11 1.90
C ASN A 220 -12.40 -25.26 2.68
N GLY A 221 -11.16 -25.10 3.12
CA GLY A 221 -10.42 -26.02 3.98
C GLY A 221 -10.27 -25.52 5.43
N THR A 222 -11.03 -24.48 5.85
CA THR A 222 -10.90 -23.96 7.21
C THR A 222 -11.69 -24.79 8.21
N HIS A 223 -11.17 -24.86 9.46
CA HIS A 223 -11.75 -25.57 10.58
C HIS A 223 -11.93 -24.66 11.79
N SER A 224 -12.81 -25.07 12.68
CA SER A 224 -13.10 -24.33 13.92
C SER A 224 -12.03 -24.53 14.95
N ALA A 225 -11.53 -23.44 15.52
CA ALA A 225 -10.64 -23.41 16.68
C ALA A 225 -11.38 -22.86 17.91
N GLU A 226 -10.69 -22.68 19.02
CA GLU A 226 -11.24 -22.13 20.24
C GLU A 226 -11.89 -20.76 20.01
N LYS A 227 -12.93 -20.43 20.82
CA LYS A 227 -13.74 -19.20 20.68
C LYS A 227 -12.92 -17.90 20.62
N ASN A 228 -11.75 -17.87 21.25
CA ASN A 228 -10.89 -16.68 21.34
C ASN A 228 -9.57 -16.83 20.54
N SER A 229 -9.48 -17.81 19.65
CA SER A 229 -8.26 -18.09 18.86
C SER A 229 -7.88 -16.98 17.88
N GLY A 230 -8.83 -16.11 17.52
CA GLY A 230 -8.70 -15.17 16.41
C GLY A 230 -8.75 -15.86 15.05
N ASP A 231 -8.65 -15.05 14.01
CA ASP A 231 -8.52 -15.51 12.62
C ASP A 231 -7.06 -15.92 12.35
N LYS A 232 -6.87 -17.17 11.91
CA LYS A 232 -5.60 -17.75 11.45
C LYS A 232 -5.77 -18.38 10.07
N SER A 233 -6.74 -17.90 9.31
CA SER A 233 -6.94 -18.34 7.93
C SER A 233 -6.01 -17.63 6.97
N ILE A 234 -5.71 -18.29 5.86
CA ILE A 234 -4.92 -17.75 4.74
C ILE A 234 -5.68 -18.10 3.48
N ILE A 235 -5.83 -17.09 2.62
CA ILE A 235 -6.40 -17.24 1.29
C ILE A 235 -5.26 -17.46 0.30
N TYR A 236 -5.40 -18.46 -0.54
CA TYR A 236 -4.47 -18.78 -1.62
C TYR A 236 -5.16 -18.61 -2.96
N THR A 237 -4.75 -17.59 -3.67
CA THR A 237 -5.14 -17.31 -5.06
C THR A 237 -4.05 -16.47 -5.73
N ALA A 238 -4.04 -16.42 -7.05
CA ALA A 238 -3.08 -15.64 -7.84
C ALA A 238 -3.82 -14.74 -8.84
N PRO A 239 -3.16 -13.72 -9.41
CA PRO A 239 -3.70 -13.00 -10.56
C PRO A 239 -4.18 -13.95 -11.65
N HIS A 240 -5.32 -13.63 -12.26
CA HIS A 240 -6.01 -14.42 -13.30
C HIS A 240 -6.48 -15.81 -12.86
N SER A 241 -6.39 -16.19 -11.58
CA SER A 241 -6.82 -17.50 -11.12
C SER A 241 -8.36 -17.62 -11.12
N GLU A 242 -8.85 -18.76 -11.61
CA GLU A 242 -10.27 -19.14 -11.52
C GLU A 242 -10.56 -20.06 -10.33
N VAL A 243 -9.53 -20.42 -9.57
CA VAL A 243 -9.65 -21.23 -8.35
C VAL A 243 -8.96 -20.53 -7.21
N ALA A 244 -9.66 -20.44 -6.10
CA ALA A 244 -9.11 -19.96 -4.83
C ALA A 244 -9.45 -20.96 -3.72
N TYR A 245 -8.56 -21.11 -2.77
CA TYR A 245 -8.86 -21.86 -1.56
C TYR A 245 -8.47 -21.07 -0.32
N ILE A 246 -9.21 -21.32 0.75
CA ILE A 246 -8.89 -20.79 2.07
C ILE A 246 -8.60 -21.95 3.01
N ASN A 247 -7.54 -21.82 3.80
CA ASN A 247 -7.12 -22.83 4.78
C ASN A 247 -6.79 -22.17 6.12
N GLY A 248 -6.74 -22.97 7.19
CA GLY A 248 -6.43 -22.50 8.54
C GLY A 248 -7.58 -22.64 9.51
N THR A 249 -7.63 -21.80 10.55
CA THR A 249 -8.63 -21.93 11.59
C THR A 249 -9.32 -20.61 11.93
N LEU A 250 -10.61 -20.74 12.29
CA LEU A 250 -11.48 -19.63 12.69
C LEU A 250 -12.18 -19.97 14.03
N PRO A 251 -12.58 -18.97 14.83
CA PRO A 251 -13.26 -19.20 16.10
C PRO A 251 -14.57 -19.98 15.92
N MET A 252 -14.78 -21.04 16.71
CA MET A 252 -16.02 -21.81 16.69
C MET A 252 -17.23 -20.99 17.15
N GLY A 253 -18.39 -21.26 16.56
CA GLY A 253 -19.68 -20.66 16.92
C GLY A 253 -19.83 -19.18 16.57
N LYS A 254 -18.88 -18.59 15.85
CA LYS A 254 -18.91 -17.17 15.44
C LYS A 254 -18.80 -17.03 13.92
N THR A 255 -19.36 -15.95 13.38
CA THR A 255 -19.06 -15.51 12.03
C THR A 255 -17.80 -14.63 12.05
N SER A 256 -16.83 -14.97 11.23
CA SER A 256 -15.61 -14.19 11.01
C SER A 256 -15.64 -13.56 9.62
N THR A 257 -15.21 -12.31 9.51
CA THR A 257 -14.97 -11.67 8.22
C THR A 257 -13.51 -11.82 7.85
N VAL A 258 -13.24 -12.47 6.73
CA VAL A 258 -11.91 -12.66 6.16
C VAL A 258 -11.80 -11.85 4.88
N SER A 259 -10.78 -11.02 4.78
CA SER A 259 -10.59 -10.15 3.60
C SER A 259 -9.52 -10.72 2.67
N GLY A 260 -9.85 -10.77 1.38
CA GLY A 260 -8.98 -11.32 0.33
C GLY A 260 -8.74 -10.37 -0.83
N SER A 261 -7.77 -10.73 -1.71
CA SER A 261 -7.48 -10.03 -2.93
C SER A 261 -8.31 -10.56 -4.10
N VAL A 262 -8.88 -9.66 -4.91
CA VAL A 262 -9.60 -10.01 -6.14
C VAL A 262 -8.60 -10.48 -7.20
N PRO A 263 -8.73 -11.71 -7.74
CA PRO A 263 -7.76 -12.24 -8.69
C PRO A 263 -7.70 -11.52 -10.03
N ASN A 264 -8.79 -10.89 -10.45
CA ASN A 264 -8.87 -10.13 -11.70
C ASN A 264 -9.82 -8.92 -11.55
N PRO A 265 -9.34 -7.79 -11.02
CA PRO A 265 -10.14 -6.58 -10.83
C PRO A 265 -10.76 -6.02 -12.12
N PRO A 266 -10.06 -5.99 -13.30
CA PRO A 266 -10.68 -5.56 -14.55
C PRO A 266 -11.89 -6.42 -14.97
N LYS A 267 -11.77 -7.75 -14.87
CA LYS A 267 -12.88 -8.69 -15.16
C LYS A 267 -14.04 -8.51 -14.17
N GLN A 268 -13.72 -8.26 -12.89
CA GLN A 268 -14.72 -7.96 -11.87
C GLN A 268 -15.50 -6.69 -12.19
N LEU A 269 -14.80 -5.61 -12.55
CA LEU A 269 -15.43 -4.34 -12.92
C LEU A 269 -16.31 -4.50 -14.18
N ALA A 270 -15.84 -5.21 -15.21
CA ALA A 270 -16.63 -5.48 -16.42
C ALA A 270 -17.96 -6.16 -16.10
N ALA A 271 -17.93 -7.15 -15.21
CA ALA A 271 -19.14 -7.86 -14.80
C ALA A 271 -20.10 -6.97 -13.99
N GLU A 272 -19.59 -6.12 -13.10
CA GLU A 272 -20.43 -5.14 -12.39
C GLU A 272 -21.03 -4.11 -13.36
N ILE A 273 -20.29 -3.63 -14.37
CA ILE A 273 -20.80 -2.73 -15.41
C ILE A 273 -21.92 -3.40 -16.21
N LYS A 274 -21.77 -4.67 -16.58
CA LYS A 274 -22.85 -5.42 -17.26
C LYS A 274 -24.12 -5.46 -16.42
N GLN A 275 -23.99 -5.69 -15.12
CA GLN A 275 -25.13 -5.63 -14.19
C GLN A 275 -25.74 -4.21 -14.14
N TRP A 276 -24.90 -3.16 -14.12
CA TRP A 276 -25.37 -1.76 -14.12
C TRP A 276 -26.17 -1.43 -15.39
N PHE A 277 -25.76 -1.95 -16.55
CA PHE A 277 -26.52 -1.80 -17.79
C PHE A 277 -27.92 -2.40 -17.66
N GLN A 278 -28.01 -3.65 -17.16
CA GLN A 278 -29.33 -4.31 -16.96
C GLN A 278 -30.23 -3.51 -16.02
N GLU A 279 -29.68 -3.09 -14.87
CA GLU A 279 -30.44 -2.32 -13.87
C GLU A 279 -30.82 -0.91 -14.33
N SER A 280 -30.10 -0.36 -15.33
CA SER A 280 -30.34 0.99 -15.87
C SER A 280 -31.10 1.00 -17.18
N GLY A 281 -31.51 -0.17 -17.68
CA GLY A 281 -32.31 -0.31 -18.93
C GLY A 281 -31.45 -0.05 -20.19
N ILE A 282 -30.10 -0.29 -20.12
CA ILE A 282 -29.24 -0.24 -21.29
C ILE A 282 -29.08 -1.67 -21.83
N GLU A 283 -29.45 -1.89 -23.08
CA GLU A 283 -29.32 -3.21 -23.72
C GLU A 283 -27.83 -3.47 -24.06
N PHE A 284 -27.32 -4.60 -23.60
CA PHE A 284 -25.93 -5.03 -23.88
C PHE A 284 -25.88 -6.54 -24.07
N ASN A 285 -25.50 -6.96 -25.29
CA ASN A 285 -25.36 -8.38 -25.66
C ASN A 285 -23.94 -8.75 -26.12
N GLY A 286 -22.99 -7.81 -26.06
CA GLY A 286 -21.60 -8.02 -26.43
C GLY A 286 -20.80 -8.83 -25.40
N ASN A 287 -19.55 -9.04 -25.71
CA ASN A 287 -18.59 -9.68 -24.81
C ASN A 287 -18.03 -8.67 -23.79
N MET A 288 -17.53 -9.19 -22.68
CA MET A 288 -16.74 -8.43 -21.70
C MET A 288 -15.29 -8.86 -21.88
N LEU A 289 -14.43 -7.97 -22.34
CA LEU A 289 -13.03 -8.22 -22.63
C LEU A 289 -12.14 -7.36 -21.73
N THR A 290 -10.91 -7.82 -21.49
CA THR A 290 -9.86 -7.03 -20.85
C THR A 290 -8.62 -7.02 -21.73
N ALA A 291 -7.83 -5.96 -21.70
CA ALA A 291 -6.58 -5.88 -22.45
C ALA A 291 -5.61 -7.00 -22.04
N SER A 292 -5.53 -7.30 -20.75
CA SER A 292 -4.71 -8.40 -20.24
C SER A 292 -5.17 -9.78 -20.73
N GLN A 293 -6.47 -10.01 -20.89
CA GLN A 293 -6.99 -11.25 -21.45
C GLN A 293 -6.63 -11.37 -22.93
N GLU A 294 -6.81 -10.31 -23.71
CA GLU A 294 -6.43 -10.33 -25.13
C GLU A 294 -4.93 -10.57 -25.31
N LEU A 295 -4.11 -9.96 -24.45
CA LEU A 295 -2.66 -10.21 -24.46
C LEU A 295 -2.31 -11.68 -24.18
N ILE A 296 -3.02 -12.34 -23.23
CA ILE A 296 -2.84 -13.77 -22.94
C ILE A 296 -3.24 -14.63 -24.14
N GLU A 297 -4.39 -14.34 -24.76
CA GLU A 297 -4.98 -15.17 -25.80
C GLU A 297 -4.34 -14.97 -27.18
N LYS A 298 -3.98 -13.72 -27.52
CA LYS A 298 -3.52 -13.32 -28.84
C LYS A 298 -2.02 -12.99 -28.91
N GLY A 299 -1.35 -12.82 -27.74
CA GLY A 299 0.06 -12.42 -27.67
C GLY A 299 0.28 -10.91 -27.85
N GLU A 300 -0.74 -10.13 -28.19
CA GLU A 300 -0.67 -8.69 -28.40
C GLU A 300 -1.97 -8.00 -28.00
N TYR A 301 -1.89 -6.73 -27.65
CA TYR A 301 -3.02 -5.83 -27.44
C TYR A 301 -2.68 -4.44 -27.97
N THR A 302 -3.61 -3.85 -28.71
CA THR A 302 -3.49 -2.48 -29.19
C THR A 302 -4.50 -1.58 -28.49
N PRO A 303 -4.05 -0.56 -27.73
CA PRO A 303 -4.97 0.37 -27.06
C PRO A 303 -5.88 1.09 -28.07
N HIS A 304 -7.17 1.10 -27.77
CA HIS A 304 -8.17 1.71 -28.62
C HIS A 304 -8.26 3.24 -28.37
N LYS A 305 -8.52 3.98 -29.44
CA LYS A 305 -8.87 5.41 -29.37
C LYS A 305 -10.34 5.55 -29.70
N GLY A 306 -11.09 6.21 -28.82
CA GLY A 306 -12.52 6.42 -29.00
C GLY A 306 -12.94 7.85 -28.63
N ASN A 307 -14.21 8.14 -28.87
CA ASN A 307 -14.84 9.39 -28.45
C ASN A 307 -15.08 9.31 -26.92
N VAL A 308 -14.41 10.21 -26.17
CA VAL A 308 -14.52 10.23 -24.71
C VAL A 308 -15.88 10.79 -24.29
N ILE A 309 -16.59 10.03 -23.44
CA ILE A 309 -17.89 10.42 -22.85
C ILE A 309 -17.81 10.68 -21.35
N LEU A 310 -16.74 10.23 -20.69
CA LEU A 310 -16.45 10.51 -19.28
C LEU A 310 -14.93 10.60 -19.06
N GLU A 311 -14.49 11.65 -18.40
CA GLU A 311 -13.20 11.70 -17.74
C GLU A 311 -13.44 11.80 -16.23
N TYR A 312 -12.95 10.84 -15.48
CA TYR A 312 -13.11 10.71 -14.03
C TYR A 312 -11.75 10.81 -13.37
N GLU A 313 -11.64 11.66 -12.37
CA GLU A 313 -10.38 11.87 -11.63
C GLU A 313 -10.43 11.24 -10.25
N SER A 314 -9.31 10.70 -9.80
CA SER A 314 -9.10 10.18 -8.45
C SER A 314 -9.13 11.29 -7.39
N PRO A 315 -9.19 10.98 -6.09
CA PRO A 315 -8.73 11.89 -5.04
C PRO A 315 -7.32 12.42 -5.31
N GLU A 316 -6.98 13.55 -4.71
CA GLU A 316 -5.62 14.12 -4.81
C GLU A 316 -4.57 13.22 -4.16
N MET A 317 -3.34 13.29 -4.65
CA MET A 317 -2.21 12.53 -4.12
C MET A 317 -2.06 12.69 -2.60
N ARG A 318 -2.28 13.90 -2.05
CA ARG A 318 -2.24 14.13 -0.60
C ARG A 318 -3.18 13.21 0.17
N GLN A 319 -4.38 12.94 -0.36
CA GLN A 319 -5.37 12.05 0.25
C GLN A 319 -4.98 10.58 0.08
N ILE A 320 -4.37 10.22 -1.06
CA ILE A 320 -3.85 8.88 -1.33
C ILE A 320 -2.69 8.57 -0.36
N ILE A 321 -1.72 9.49 -0.22
CA ILE A 321 -0.60 9.36 0.71
C ILE A 321 -1.08 9.26 2.16
N TYR A 322 -2.12 10.02 2.54
CA TYR A 322 -2.72 9.93 3.87
C TYR A 322 -3.14 8.48 4.20
N TRP A 323 -3.91 7.83 3.34
CA TRP A 323 -4.35 6.46 3.59
C TRP A 323 -3.25 5.42 3.39
N PHE A 324 -2.36 5.65 2.42
CA PHE A 324 -1.16 4.82 2.21
C PHE A 324 -0.33 4.66 3.48
N MET A 325 -0.03 5.76 4.13
CA MET A 325 0.75 5.77 5.36
C MET A 325 -0.08 5.36 6.59
N LYS A 326 -1.28 5.97 6.75
CA LYS A 326 -2.15 5.81 7.93
C LYS A 326 -2.68 4.39 8.10
N LYS A 327 -3.09 3.75 7.02
CA LYS A 327 -3.63 2.38 7.00
C LYS A 327 -2.67 1.37 6.40
N SER A 328 -1.51 1.84 5.93
CA SER A 328 -0.47 0.96 5.37
C SER A 328 -0.95 0.13 4.16
N VAL A 329 -1.76 0.72 3.28
CA VAL A 329 -2.38 0.04 2.13
C VAL A 329 -1.31 -0.33 1.10
N ASN A 330 -0.97 -1.62 0.94
CA ASN A 330 0.12 -2.07 0.07
C ASN A 330 -0.18 -1.77 -1.40
N LEU A 331 -1.40 -2.00 -1.88
CA LEU A 331 -1.84 -1.67 -3.23
C LEU A 331 -1.41 -0.24 -3.66
N TYR A 332 -1.56 0.74 -2.76
CA TYR A 332 -1.18 2.12 -3.06
C TYR A 332 0.33 2.26 -3.28
N GLY A 333 1.14 1.55 -2.50
CA GLY A 333 2.59 1.53 -2.67
C GLY A 333 3.03 0.98 -4.02
N GLU A 334 2.42 -0.11 -4.45
CA GLU A 334 2.73 -0.74 -5.73
C GLU A 334 2.29 0.13 -6.90
N THR A 335 1.11 0.74 -6.80
CA THR A 335 0.63 1.69 -7.80
C THR A 335 1.54 2.92 -7.91
N LEU A 336 1.90 3.53 -6.78
CA LEU A 336 2.82 4.68 -6.75
C LEU A 336 4.18 4.32 -7.35
N LEU A 337 4.72 3.16 -7.04
CA LEU A 337 5.99 2.70 -7.59
C LEU A 337 5.96 2.61 -9.11
N LYS A 338 4.94 1.95 -9.69
CA LYS A 338 4.78 1.85 -11.15
C LYS A 338 4.54 3.21 -11.80
N THR A 339 3.75 4.07 -11.15
CA THR A 339 3.49 5.44 -11.63
C THR A 339 4.77 6.28 -11.65
N ILE A 340 5.60 6.21 -10.61
CA ILE A 340 6.92 6.86 -10.57
C ILE A 340 7.79 6.34 -11.73
N GLY A 341 7.80 5.02 -11.98
CA GLY A 341 8.50 4.42 -13.11
C GLY A 341 8.03 4.95 -14.45
N LYS A 342 6.71 5.08 -14.63
CA LYS A 342 6.11 5.65 -15.85
C LYS A 342 6.54 7.10 -16.09
N VAL A 343 6.48 7.92 -15.06
CA VAL A 343 6.81 9.35 -15.16
C VAL A 343 8.30 9.58 -15.38
N LYS A 344 9.16 8.84 -14.69
CA LYS A 344 10.62 9.03 -14.76
C LYS A 344 11.27 8.33 -15.96
N ASN A 345 10.76 7.17 -16.37
CA ASN A 345 11.41 6.32 -17.36
C ASN A 345 10.51 5.94 -18.55
N GLY A 346 9.27 6.42 -18.61
CA GLY A 346 8.31 6.11 -19.68
C GLY A 346 7.67 4.72 -19.60
N ASN A 347 8.03 3.91 -18.62
CA ASN A 347 7.56 2.53 -18.48
C ASN A 347 6.98 2.27 -17.07
N ALA A 348 5.76 1.74 -17.01
CA ALA A 348 5.02 1.46 -15.78
C ALA A 348 5.21 0.01 -15.32
N SER A 349 6.44 -0.44 -15.15
CA SER A 349 6.80 -1.76 -14.62
C SER A 349 7.42 -1.68 -13.22
N TYR A 350 7.47 -2.80 -12.50
CA TYR A 350 8.17 -2.87 -11.21
C TYR A 350 9.66 -2.54 -11.36
N SER A 351 10.33 -3.08 -12.37
CA SER A 351 11.76 -2.81 -12.61
C SER A 351 12.03 -1.33 -12.86
N SER A 352 11.17 -0.67 -13.64
CA SER A 352 11.25 0.76 -13.90
C SER A 352 11.02 1.60 -12.64
N GLY A 353 9.98 1.25 -11.86
CA GLY A 353 9.65 1.94 -10.61
C GLY A 353 10.74 1.78 -9.55
N ILE A 354 11.25 0.57 -9.36
CA ILE A 354 12.36 0.29 -8.43
C ILE A 354 13.59 1.11 -8.81
N LYS A 355 13.97 1.08 -10.10
CA LYS A 355 15.11 1.87 -10.59
C LYS A 355 14.90 3.36 -10.33
N ALA A 356 13.74 3.91 -10.67
CA ALA A 356 13.43 5.32 -10.46
C ALA A 356 13.47 5.71 -8.98
N LEU A 357 12.97 4.86 -8.09
CA LEU A 357 13.00 5.09 -6.64
C LEU A 357 14.42 5.03 -6.07
N GLN A 358 15.24 4.07 -6.51
CA GLN A 358 16.65 3.96 -6.11
C GLN A 358 17.47 5.16 -6.59
N ASP A 359 17.32 5.55 -7.85
CA ASP A 359 18.02 6.70 -8.43
C ASP A 359 17.61 8.00 -7.70
N PHE A 360 16.33 8.18 -7.43
CA PHE A 360 15.82 9.32 -6.67
C PHE A 360 16.52 9.45 -5.31
N TRP A 361 16.57 8.40 -4.51
CA TRP A 361 17.18 8.46 -3.19
C TRP A 361 18.71 8.58 -3.23
N LYS A 362 19.35 8.02 -4.26
CA LYS A 362 20.77 8.26 -4.53
C LYS A 362 21.05 9.74 -4.81
N GLU A 363 20.22 10.40 -5.63
CA GLU A 363 20.32 11.85 -5.91
C GLU A 363 20.13 12.71 -4.64
N LYS A 364 19.30 12.23 -3.69
CA LYS A 364 19.12 12.89 -2.38
C LYS A 364 20.23 12.54 -1.36
N GLY A 365 21.28 11.84 -1.77
CA GLY A 365 22.47 11.58 -0.98
C GLY A 365 22.44 10.30 -0.14
N ILE A 366 21.41 9.46 -0.27
CA ILE A 366 21.39 8.15 0.38
C ILE A 366 22.27 7.18 -0.40
N ARG A 367 23.22 6.54 0.29
CA ARG A 367 24.09 5.54 -0.32
C ARG A 367 23.27 4.32 -0.76
N THR A 368 23.38 3.90 -2.02
CA THR A 368 22.65 2.77 -2.57
C THR A 368 22.88 1.45 -1.81
N ALA A 369 24.05 1.26 -1.22
CA ALA A 369 24.35 0.08 -0.38
C ALA A 369 23.51 0.03 0.92
N MET A 370 22.87 1.11 1.31
CA MET A 370 22.04 1.20 2.52
C MET A 370 20.55 0.91 2.26
N ILE A 371 20.15 0.76 1.00
CA ILE A 371 18.75 0.54 0.59
C ILE A 371 18.67 -0.50 -0.53
N ASN A 372 17.62 -1.31 -0.52
CA ASN A 372 17.23 -2.19 -1.62
C ASN A 372 15.72 -2.27 -1.67
N PHE A 373 15.12 -1.92 -2.80
CA PHE A 373 13.69 -1.97 -3.01
C PHE A 373 13.35 -3.14 -3.93
N ALA A 374 12.47 -4.02 -3.50
CA ALA A 374 11.89 -5.11 -4.30
C ALA A 374 10.42 -4.81 -4.67
N ASP A 375 9.79 -3.86 -3.94
CA ASP A 375 8.43 -3.41 -4.15
C ASP A 375 8.23 -1.97 -3.64
N GLY A 376 7.03 -1.43 -3.75
CA GLY A 376 6.68 -0.09 -3.27
C GLY A 376 6.19 -0.02 -1.83
N SER A 377 5.77 -1.14 -1.26
CA SER A 377 5.06 -1.20 0.03
C SER A 377 5.88 -1.73 1.19
N GLY A 378 6.95 -2.49 0.92
CA GLY A 378 7.75 -3.18 1.93
C GLY A 378 7.18 -4.56 2.32
N LEU A 379 6.29 -5.16 1.52
CA LEU A 379 5.75 -6.48 1.81
C LEU A 379 6.76 -7.60 1.50
N SER A 380 7.55 -7.45 0.43
CA SER A 380 8.62 -8.41 0.13
C SER A 380 9.67 -8.45 1.24
N PRO A 381 10.01 -9.61 1.79
CA PRO A 381 11.12 -9.75 2.72
C PRO A 381 12.51 -9.45 2.11
N GLN A 382 12.59 -9.31 0.77
CA GLN A 382 13.81 -8.93 0.06
C GLN A 382 14.12 -7.45 0.14
N ASN A 383 13.15 -6.62 0.54
CA ASN A 383 13.41 -5.22 0.83
C ASN A 383 14.34 -5.08 2.03
N TYR A 384 15.27 -4.14 1.95
CA TYR A 384 15.99 -3.70 3.14
C TYR A 384 16.32 -2.20 3.09
N ALA A 385 16.37 -1.60 4.25
CA ALA A 385 17.05 -0.33 4.48
C ALA A 385 17.78 -0.35 5.81
N SER A 386 18.75 0.53 5.95
CA SER A 386 19.37 0.79 7.25
C SER A 386 18.56 1.84 8.00
N ALA A 387 18.59 1.81 9.34
CA ALA A 387 17.92 2.81 10.16
C ALA A 387 18.41 4.23 9.84
N ARG A 388 19.68 4.40 9.53
CA ARG A 388 20.24 5.68 9.10
C ARG A 388 19.64 6.15 7.77
N ALA A 389 19.45 5.26 6.79
CA ALA A 389 18.83 5.64 5.52
C ALA A 389 17.37 6.12 5.70
N GLU A 390 16.58 5.45 6.57
CA GLU A 390 15.22 5.90 6.90
C GLU A 390 15.24 7.29 7.56
N VAL A 391 16.15 7.53 8.51
CA VAL A 391 16.29 8.84 9.15
C VAL A 391 16.74 9.92 8.14
N GLN A 392 17.68 9.63 7.25
CA GLN A 392 18.08 10.56 6.20
C GLN A 392 16.90 10.93 5.28
N ALA A 393 16.07 9.94 4.90
CA ALA A 393 14.86 10.19 4.12
C ALA A 393 13.85 11.08 4.86
N LEU A 394 13.65 10.84 6.15
CA LEU A 394 12.76 11.64 7.01
C LEU A 394 13.26 13.09 7.16
N ILE A 395 14.56 13.30 7.37
CA ILE A 395 15.17 14.63 7.49
C ILE A 395 15.09 15.37 6.15
N TRP A 396 15.35 14.68 5.04
CA TRP A 396 15.20 15.28 3.72
C TRP A 396 13.76 15.71 3.46
N ALA A 397 12.77 14.86 3.78
CA ALA A 397 11.36 15.17 3.62
C ALA A 397 10.92 16.42 4.41
N ARG A 398 11.46 16.63 5.62
CA ARG A 398 11.16 17.82 6.42
C ARG A 398 11.50 19.15 5.77
N LYS A 399 12.42 19.15 4.82
CA LYS A 399 12.89 20.36 4.12
C LYS A 399 12.02 20.70 2.89
N GLN A 400 11.01 19.87 2.58
CA GLN A 400 10.19 20.02 1.40
C GLN A 400 8.90 20.79 1.70
N GLU A 401 8.38 21.54 0.73
CA GLU A 401 7.13 22.31 0.88
C GLU A 401 5.92 21.44 1.20
N TRP A 402 5.87 20.22 0.65
CA TRP A 402 4.81 19.24 0.90
C TRP A 402 4.94 18.50 2.26
N PHE A 403 5.93 18.81 3.08
CA PHE A 403 6.15 18.13 4.36
C PHE A 403 4.91 18.10 5.29
N PRO A 404 4.09 19.16 5.41
CA PRO A 404 2.90 19.10 6.25
C PRO A 404 1.95 17.97 5.87
N VAL A 405 1.75 17.72 4.57
CA VAL A 405 0.93 16.60 4.05
C VAL A 405 1.55 15.25 4.43
N PHE A 406 2.85 15.12 4.28
CA PHE A 406 3.59 13.91 4.63
C PHE A 406 3.53 13.63 6.13
N GLU A 407 3.77 14.63 6.98
CA GLU A 407 3.74 14.48 8.44
C GLU A 407 2.34 14.12 8.97
N GLU A 408 1.28 14.69 8.40
CA GLU A 408 -0.10 14.36 8.75
C GLU A 408 -0.44 12.89 8.45
N SER A 409 0.16 12.32 7.41
CA SER A 409 -0.07 10.94 6.99
C SER A 409 0.46 9.89 7.99
N PHE A 410 1.36 10.26 8.90
CA PHE A 410 1.90 9.32 9.88
C PHE A 410 0.84 8.89 10.90
N PRO A 411 0.73 7.58 11.21
CA PRO A 411 -0.01 7.11 12.37
C PRO A 411 0.61 7.63 13.67
N SER A 412 -0.19 7.61 14.74
CA SER A 412 0.32 7.84 16.09
C SER A 412 0.43 6.52 16.84
N TYR A 413 1.64 6.13 17.20
CA TYR A 413 1.92 4.99 18.08
C TYR A 413 2.78 5.47 19.24
N ASN A 414 2.50 4.95 20.44
CA ASN A 414 3.26 5.31 21.64
C ASN A 414 3.40 6.83 21.85
N GLY A 415 2.41 7.63 21.45
CA GLY A 415 2.43 9.08 21.51
C GLY A 415 3.42 9.78 20.56
N MET A 416 3.91 9.09 19.55
CA MET A 416 4.84 9.58 18.54
C MET A 416 4.22 9.49 17.15
N LYS A 417 4.59 10.37 16.21
CA LYS A 417 4.23 10.28 14.79
C LYS A 417 5.19 9.35 14.09
N ILE A 418 4.82 8.08 13.99
CA ILE A 418 5.71 7.02 13.45
C ILE A 418 4.97 6.08 12.52
N LYS A 419 5.64 5.67 11.45
CA LYS A 419 5.24 4.55 10.62
C LYS A 419 5.72 3.25 11.25
N SER A 420 4.84 2.27 11.35
CA SER A 420 5.21 0.90 11.74
C SER A 420 5.41 0.01 10.52
N GLY A 421 6.31 -0.94 10.64
CA GLY A 421 6.49 -2.05 9.71
C GLY A 421 6.34 -3.39 10.43
N THR A 422 5.66 -4.35 9.79
CA THR A 422 5.54 -5.72 10.31
C THR A 422 5.36 -6.68 9.14
N ILE A 423 6.26 -7.63 9.03
CA ILE A 423 6.11 -8.88 8.30
C ILE A 423 6.56 -10.01 9.22
N LYS A 424 6.52 -11.27 8.76
CA LYS A 424 7.00 -12.38 9.57
C LYS A 424 8.45 -12.12 10.00
N ASP A 425 8.71 -12.25 11.30
CA ASP A 425 10.02 -12.12 11.94
C ASP A 425 10.74 -10.76 11.73
N ALA A 426 10.01 -9.73 11.28
CA ALA A 426 10.53 -8.37 11.17
C ALA A 426 9.56 -7.33 11.73
N LYS A 427 10.12 -6.37 12.49
CA LYS A 427 9.41 -5.24 13.09
C LYS A 427 10.23 -3.98 12.98
N ALA A 428 9.58 -2.89 12.56
CA ALA A 428 10.23 -1.59 12.44
C ALA A 428 9.32 -0.45 12.88
N TYR A 429 9.94 0.63 13.33
CA TYR A 429 9.32 1.93 13.61
C TYR A 429 10.24 3.04 13.16
N ALA A 430 9.74 4.01 12.40
CA ALA A 430 10.48 5.18 11.98
C ALA A 430 9.58 6.42 11.95
N GLY A 431 10.11 7.59 12.27
CA GLY A 431 9.35 8.84 12.25
C GLY A 431 9.91 9.92 13.16
N TYR A 432 8.99 10.68 13.73
CA TYR A 432 9.25 11.92 14.45
C TYR A 432 8.68 11.90 15.86
N HIS A 433 9.40 12.54 16.77
CA HIS A 433 8.88 12.85 18.10
C HIS A 433 9.30 14.25 18.53
N THR A 434 8.37 14.98 19.16
CA THR A 434 8.65 16.23 19.84
C THR A 434 8.37 16.02 21.33
N THR A 435 9.37 16.25 22.18
CA THR A 435 9.23 16.16 23.63
C THR A 435 8.33 17.27 24.17
N LYS A 436 7.93 17.16 25.43
CA LYS A 436 7.19 18.23 26.14
C LYS A 436 8.01 19.51 26.29
N THR A 437 9.33 19.41 26.27
CA THR A 437 10.28 20.51 26.39
C THR A 437 10.66 21.13 25.04
N GLY A 438 10.17 20.53 23.93
CA GLY A 438 10.32 21.08 22.59
C GLY A 438 11.47 20.49 21.77
N GLU A 439 12.25 19.57 22.33
CA GLU A 439 13.28 18.85 21.58
C GLU A 439 12.62 17.96 20.53
N ARG A 440 13.21 17.89 19.34
CA ARG A 440 12.67 17.12 18.22
C ARG A 440 13.65 16.06 17.78
N TYR A 441 13.18 14.81 17.76
CA TYR A 441 13.95 13.64 17.35
C TYR A 441 13.41 13.06 16.06
N VAL A 442 14.33 12.59 15.21
CA VAL A 442 14.06 11.79 14.02
C VAL A 442 14.76 10.45 14.23
N PHE A 443 14.03 9.36 14.11
CA PHE A 443 14.60 8.06 14.44
C PHE A 443 14.00 6.93 13.59
N ALA A 444 14.77 5.84 13.52
CA ALA A 444 14.32 4.58 12.98
C ALA A 444 14.90 3.42 13.79
N VAL A 445 14.08 2.42 14.09
CA VAL A 445 14.49 1.16 14.71
C VAL A 445 13.93 0.00 13.89
N ILE A 446 14.80 -0.94 13.52
CA ILE A 446 14.47 -2.11 12.71
C ILE A 446 15.02 -3.34 13.42
N VAL A 447 14.17 -4.34 13.68
CA VAL A 447 14.57 -5.62 14.27
C VAL A 447 14.08 -6.77 13.39
N ASN A 448 14.98 -7.71 13.09
CA ASN A 448 14.67 -8.91 12.33
C ASN A 448 15.08 -10.16 13.12
N ASN A 449 14.45 -11.30 12.82
CA ASN A 449 14.73 -12.63 13.40
C ASN A 449 14.55 -12.69 14.92
N TYR A 450 13.65 -11.89 15.46
CA TYR A 450 13.27 -11.95 16.88
C TYR A 450 12.29 -13.10 17.15
N HIS A 451 12.25 -13.58 18.39
CA HIS A 451 11.29 -14.58 18.84
C HIS A 451 10.32 -14.02 19.87
N GLY A 452 9.13 -14.64 19.96
CA GLY A 452 8.13 -14.27 20.96
C GLY A 452 7.21 -13.10 20.57
N LYS A 453 6.33 -12.71 21.50
CA LYS A 453 5.21 -11.79 21.23
C LYS A 453 5.45 -10.35 21.73
N ASN A 454 6.44 -10.12 22.59
CA ASN A 454 6.58 -8.85 23.34
C ASN A 454 7.56 -7.85 22.71
N VAL A 455 7.97 -8.06 21.46
CA VAL A 455 8.93 -7.17 20.78
C VAL A 455 8.45 -5.71 20.73
N ASN A 456 7.13 -5.48 20.55
CA ASN A 456 6.58 -4.12 20.49
C ASN A 456 6.77 -3.37 21.82
N GLU A 457 6.49 -4.01 22.95
CA GLU A 457 6.64 -3.42 24.28
C GLU A 457 8.10 -3.03 24.54
N LYS A 458 9.02 -3.93 24.17
CA LYS A 458 10.46 -3.70 24.31
C LYS A 458 10.97 -2.55 23.45
N LEU A 459 10.53 -2.49 22.17
CA LEU A 459 10.88 -1.37 21.30
C LEU A 459 10.26 -0.06 21.79
N PHE A 460 9.03 -0.07 22.32
CA PHE A 460 8.45 1.13 22.89
C PHE A 460 9.15 1.56 24.20
N LYS A 461 9.65 0.61 25.02
CA LYS A 461 10.49 0.94 26.18
C LYS A 461 11.74 1.70 25.74
N LEU A 462 12.42 1.22 24.69
CA LEU A 462 13.56 1.89 24.09
C LEU A 462 13.18 3.31 23.59
N LEU A 463 12.11 3.44 22.81
CA LEU A 463 11.68 4.71 22.25
C LEU A 463 11.17 5.70 23.32
N ASN A 464 10.71 5.24 24.50
CA ASN A 464 10.28 6.10 25.58
C ASN A 464 11.42 6.97 26.16
N ILE A 465 12.69 6.61 25.91
CA ILE A 465 13.84 7.43 26.30
C ILE A 465 13.86 8.76 25.55
N LEU A 466 13.24 8.82 24.36
CA LEU A 466 13.13 10.02 23.54
C LEU A 466 11.97 10.94 23.94
N LYS A 467 11.17 10.60 24.96
CA LYS A 467 10.05 11.42 25.47
C LYS A 467 10.52 12.34 26.59
#